data_88167ff2485f6c17a18f4c9537be7dd6
#
_entry.id   88167ff2485f6c17a18f4c9537be7dd6
#
_cell.length_a   1.000
_cell.length_b   1.000
_cell.length_c   1.000
_cell.angle_alpha   90.00
_cell.angle_beta   90.00
_cell.angle_gamma   90.00
#
_symmetry.space_group_name_H-M   'P 1'
#
loop_
_entity.id
_entity.type
_entity.pdbx_description
1 polymer ?
#
loop_
_entity_poly.entity_id
_entity_poly.type
_entity_poly.pdbx_seq_one_letter_code
_entity_poly.pdbx_strand_id
1 'polypeptide(L)'
;MSEKNIVLIPGDGIGTEIIAAAKAVCDVAFEKAGVKVNWIDKKAGGASIDAHGVPLTEDTIEACKAADAVLLGAVGGPKWDNVDPSIRPEKAILGLRKELGLFCNLRPVKIYPSLQEYSPLKKELVQDVDFVIVRELTGGIYFGEREEAQGEGANEFAWDKETYSRYEVERIMDIAMETARKRNKKVVSVDKANVLASSRLWRKIAQEKAAANPDIATDYFYVDNTAMQLVVNPAQFDVIVTTNLFGDILSDEGAVISGSIGLLPSASMGTGTALYEPI
;
A
#
# COMPACT_ATOMS: atom_id res chain seq x y z
N MET A 1 -25.63 1.26 -20.41
CA MET A 1 -24.97 1.14 -19.09
C MET A 1 -23.66 0.43 -19.33
N SER A 2 -22.55 0.94 -18.80
CA SER A 2 -21.28 0.18 -18.79
C SER A 2 -21.40 -0.97 -17.80
N GLU A 3 -20.94 -2.15 -18.16
CA GLU A 3 -20.85 -3.31 -17.28
C GLU A 3 -19.41 -3.48 -16.81
N LYS A 4 -19.23 -3.76 -15.51
CA LYS A 4 -17.92 -3.91 -14.87
C LYS A 4 -17.85 -5.22 -14.12
N ASN A 5 -16.76 -5.95 -14.28
CA ASN A 5 -16.46 -7.15 -13.52
C ASN A 5 -15.54 -6.80 -12.35
N ILE A 6 -15.99 -7.05 -11.14
CA ILE A 6 -15.20 -6.80 -9.93
C ILE A 6 -15.05 -8.10 -9.15
N VAL A 7 -13.81 -8.50 -8.91
CA VAL A 7 -13.52 -9.65 -8.07
C VAL A 7 -13.61 -9.25 -6.60
N LEU A 8 -14.40 -9.99 -5.82
CA LEU A 8 -14.52 -9.88 -4.37
C LEU A 8 -13.70 -10.97 -3.71
N ILE A 9 -12.78 -10.57 -2.84
CA ILE A 9 -12.00 -11.48 -2.00
C ILE A 9 -12.21 -11.07 -0.53
N PRO A 10 -13.21 -11.62 0.17
CA PRO A 10 -13.40 -11.31 1.59
C PRO A 10 -12.16 -11.63 2.42
N GLY A 11 -11.46 -12.71 2.08
CA GLY A 11 -10.30 -13.18 2.82
C GLY A 11 -10.68 -13.79 4.17
N ASP A 12 -10.05 -13.32 5.24
CA ASP A 12 -10.07 -13.92 6.57
C ASP A 12 -10.62 -12.96 7.63
N GLY A 13 -11.07 -13.51 8.76
CA GLY A 13 -11.45 -12.74 9.95
C GLY A 13 -12.44 -11.62 9.66
N ILE A 14 -12.09 -10.40 10.03
CA ILE A 14 -12.89 -9.19 9.83
C ILE A 14 -13.18 -8.89 8.34
N GLY A 15 -12.37 -9.42 7.43
CA GLY A 15 -12.52 -9.20 5.99
C GLY A 15 -13.90 -9.59 5.45
N THR A 16 -14.53 -10.61 6.01
CA THR A 16 -15.88 -11.04 5.60
C THR A 16 -16.95 -9.99 5.93
N GLU A 17 -16.83 -9.33 7.08
CA GLU A 17 -17.77 -8.28 7.51
C GLU A 17 -17.57 -6.99 6.72
N ILE A 18 -16.32 -6.54 6.57
CA ILE A 18 -16.02 -5.28 5.89
C ILE A 18 -16.33 -5.36 4.40
N ILE A 19 -16.10 -6.50 3.74
CA ILE A 19 -16.44 -6.67 2.32
C ILE A 19 -17.95 -6.68 2.10
N ALA A 20 -18.72 -7.31 2.99
CA ALA A 20 -20.19 -7.28 2.91
C ALA A 20 -20.71 -5.84 3.00
N ALA A 21 -20.19 -5.06 3.94
CA ALA A 21 -20.56 -3.65 4.11
C ALA A 21 -20.09 -2.79 2.92
N ALA A 22 -18.85 -2.95 2.47
CA ALA A 22 -18.31 -2.23 1.32
C ALA A 22 -19.08 -2.51 0.04
N LYS A 23 -19.43 -3.79 -0.22
CA LYS A 23 -20.24 -4.19 -1.37
C LYS A 23 -21.60 -3.49 -1.36
N ALA A 24 -22.27 -3.46 -0.21
CA ALA A 24 -23.58 -2.80 -0.10
C ALA A 24 -23.52 -1.30 -0.43
N VAL A 25 -22.47 -0.61 0.01
CA VAL A 25 -22.22 0.81 -0.34
C VAL A 25 -21.91 0.96 -1.82
N CYS A 26 -21.05 0.10 -2.36
CA CYS A 26 -20.68 0.12 -3.78
C CYS A 26 -21.89 -0.14 -4.69
N ASP A 27 -22.77 -1.07 -4.34
CA ASP A 27 -23.99 -1.37 -5.11
C ASP A 27 -24.85 -0.10 -5.29
N VAL A 28 -25.08 0.66 -4.22
CA VAL A 28 -25.82 1.93 -4.28
C VAL A 28 -25.07 2.99 -5.09
N ALA A 29 -23.75 3.10 -4.93
CA ALA A 29 -22.96 4.08 -5.66
C ALA A 29 -22.94 3.80 -7.17
N PHE A 30 -22.76 2.54 -7.57
CA PHE A 30 -22.78 2.12 -8.95
C PHE A 30 -24.17 2.26 -9.60
N GLU A 31 -25.24 1.93 -8.89
CA GLU A 31 -26.60 2.17 -9.34
C GLU A 31 -26.83 3.65 -9.66
N LYS A 32 -26.45 4.54 -8.74
CA LYS A 32 -26.53 6.00 -8.95
C LYS A 32 -25.69 6.49 -10.12
N ALA A 33 -24.55 5.86 -10.37
CA ALA A 33 -23.67 6.19 -11.49
C ALA A 33 -24.13 5.56 -12.84
N GLY A 34 -25.19 4.74 -12.84
CA GLY A 34 -25.64 4.02 -14.03
C GLY A 34 -24.68 2.93 -14.50
N VAL A 35 -23.87 2.38 -13.62
CA VAL A 35 -22.92 1.29 -13.87
C VAL A 35 -23.48 -0.02 -13.36
N LYS A 36 -23.53 -1.05 -14.21
CA LYS A 36 -23.88 -2.41 -13.82
C LYS A 36 -22.61 -3.14 -13.38
N VAL A 37 -22.65 -3.75 -12.19
CA VAL A 37 -21.51 -4.52 -11.66
C VAL A 37 -21.85 -6.01 -11.63
N ASN A 38 -20.95 -6.82 -12.14
CA ASN A 38 -20.91 -8.25 -11.96
C ASN A 38 -19.84 -8.58 -10.89
N TRP A 39 -20.29 -9.03 -9.73
CA TRP A 39 -19.44 -9.43 -8.62
C TRP A 39 -19.00 -10.89 -8.78
N ILE A 40 -17.70 -11.16 -8.69
CA ILE A 40 -17.08 -12.47 -8.85
C ILE A 40 -16.40 -12.84 -7.53
N ASP A 41 -17.03 -13.73 -6.76
CA ASP A 41 -16.49 -14.16 -5.47
C ASP A 41 -15.30 -15.12 -5.67
N LYS A 42 -14.17 -14.83 -5.01
CA LYS A 42 -12.96 -15.66 -4.98
C LYS A 42 -12.41 -15.77 -3.57
N LYS A 43 -11.59 -16.80 -3.34
CA LYS A 43 -10.93 -17.03 -2.06
C LYS A 43 -9.44 -16.72 -2.17
N ALA A 44 -8.89 -16.09 -1.13
CA ALA A 44 -7.45 -15.92 -0.92
C ALA A 44 -7.16 -15.97 0.59
N GLY A 45 -5.88 -16.05 0.96
CA GLY A 45 -5.46 -16.13 2.34
C GLY A 45 -5.78 -17.47 3.01
N GLY A 46 -6.11 -17.42 4.29
CA GLY A 46 -6.47 -18.59 5.10
C GLY A 46 -7.72 -19.30 4.60
N ALA A 47 -8.71 -18.56 4.12
CA ALA A 47 -9.92 -19.12 3.52
C ALA A 47 -9.62 -19.98 2.27
N SER A 48 -8.58 -19.65 1.51
CA SER A 48 -8.11 -20.45 0.39
C SER A 48 -7.31 -21.66 0.87
N ILE A 49 -6.48 -21.52 1.90
CA ILE A 49 -5.74 -22.63 2.52
C ILE A 49 -6.72 -23.70 3.01
N ASP A 50 -7.78 -23.30 3.71
CA ASP A 50 -8.78 -24.22 4.22
C ASP A 50 -9.53 -24.96 3.10
N ALA A 51 -9.77 -24.30 1.97
CA ALA A 51 -10.53 -24.87 0.87
C ALA A 51 -9.67 -25.66 -0.15
N HIS A 52 -8.42 -25.24 -0.35
CA HIS A 52 -7.58 -25.67 -1.48
C HIS A 52 -6.17 -26.09 -1.07
N GLY A 53 -5.76 -25.92 0.20
CA GLY A 53 -4.41 -26.22 0.70
C GLY A 53 -3.34 -25.18 0.31
N VAL A 54 -3.70 -24.11 -0.40
CA VAL A 54 -2.80 -23.04 -0.84
C VAL A 54 -3.43 -21.66 -0.58
N PRO A 55 -2.63 -20.63 -0.28
CA PRO A 55 -3.16 -19.31 0.03
C PRO A 55 -3.75 -18.57 -1.19
N LEU A 56 -3.35 -18.95 -2.40
CA LEU A 56 -3.81 -18.34 -3.65
C LEU A 56 -3.82 -19.38 -4.75
N THR A 57 -4.95 -19.53 -5.45
CA THR A 57 -5.12 -20.46 -6.57
C THR A 57 -4.94 -19.77 -7.92
N GLU A 58 -4.56 -20.52 -8.95
CA GLU A 58 -4.47 -20.00 -10.32
C GLU A 58 -5.81 -19.45 -10.83
N ASP A 59 -6.92 -20.14 -10.52
CA ASP A 59 -8.28 -19.67 -10.84
C ASP A 59 -8.60 -18.29 -10.26
N THR A 60 -8.13 -18.01 -9.04
CA THR A 60 -8.27 -16.68 -8.43
C THR A 60 -7.40 -15.64 -9.15
N ILE A 61 -6.16 -16.01 -9.49
CA ILE A 61 -5.24 -15.12 -10.23
C ILE A 61 -5.82 -14.73 -11.60
N GLU A 62 -6.28 -15.72 -12.37
CA GLU A 62 -6.86 -15.48 -13.70
C GLU A 62 -8.13 -14.65 -13.64
N ALA A 63 -8.99 -14.89 -12.65
CA ALA A 63 -10.16 -14.07 -12.44
C ALA A 63 -9.80 -12.61 -12.13
N CYS A 64 -8.78 -12.38 -11.29
CA CYS A 64 -8.29 -11.03 -10.98
C CYS A 64 -7.66 -10.34 -12.21
N LYS A 65 -6.89 -11.07 -13.03
CA LYS A 65 -6.32 -10.52 -14.27
C LYS A 65 -7.38 -10.10 -15.29
N ALA A 66 -8.50 -10.83 -15.34
CA ALA A 66 -9.60 -10.56 -16.28
C ALA A 66 -10.61 -9.51 -15.80
N ALA A 67 -10.56 -9.10 -14.55
CA ALA A 67 -11.51 -8.16 -13.95
C ALA A 67 -11.14 -6.68 -14.23
N ASP A 68 -12.10 -5.78 -14.02
CA ASP A 68 -11.89 -4.33 -14.04
C ASP A 68 -11.26 -3.84 -12.73
N ALA A 69 -11.53 -4.52 -11.61
CA ALA A 69 -10.97 -4.22 -10.29
C ALA A 69 -11.04 -5.45 -9.37
N VAL A 70 -10.22 -5.44 -8.33
CA VAL A 70 -10.26 -6.40 -7.22
C VAL A 70 -10.54 -5.64 -5.93
N LEU A 71 -11.49 -6.13 -5.14
CA LEU A 71 -11.77 -5.64 -3.79
C LEU A 71 -11.43 -6.75 -2.80
N LEU A 72 -10.39 -6.50 -1.99
CA LEU A 72 -9.86 -7.43 -0.99
C LEU A 72 -10.23 -6.94 0.41
N GLY A 73 -10.67 -7.84 1.28
CA GLY A 73 -10.94 -7.55 2.68
C GLY A 73 -9.67 -7.59 3.54
N ALA A 74 -9.37 -8.75 4.09
CA ALA A 74 -8.19 -8.95 4.92
C ALA A 74 -7.66 -10.37 4.76
N VAL A 75 -6.38 -10.59 5.04
CA VAL A 75 -5.78 -11.92 5.03
C VAL A 75 -5.01 -12.17 6.32
N GLY A 76 -5.03 -13.41 6.78
CA GLY A 76 -4.34 -13.83 7.99
C GLY A 76 -5.23 -13.93 9.22
N GLY A 77 -4.66 -14.46 10.27
CA GLY A 77 -5.31 -14.63 11.56
C GLY A 77 -4.70 -15.77 12.38
N PRO A 78 -4.97 -15.83 13.69
CA PRO A 78 -4.30 -16.74 14.63
C PRO A 78 -4.41 -18.24 14.26
N LYS A 79 -5.44 -18.60 13.50
CA LYS A 79 -5.65 -19.98 13.02
C LYS A 79 -4.49 -20.51 12.18
N TRP A 80 -3.83 -19.62 11.45
CA TRP A 80 -2.76 -19.98 10.48
C TRP A 80 -1.35 -19.56 10.93
N ASP A 81 -1.17 -19.13 12.19
CA ASP A 81 0.14 -18.70 12.71
C ASP A 81 1.20 -19.82 12.64
N ASN A 82 0.78 -21.07 12.80
CA ASN A 82 1.65 -22.24 12.83
C ASN A 82 1.70 -23.03 11.52
N VAL A 83 1.20 -22.51 10.40
CA VAL A 83 1.34 -23.18 9.11
C VAL A 83 2.77 -23.01 8.57
N ASP A 84 3.15 -23.87 7.63
CA ASP A 84 4.43 -23.74 6.94
C ASP A 84 4.59 -22.33 6.34
N PRO A 85 5.75 -21.66 6.52
CA PRO A 85 6.00 -20.32 6.00
C PRO A 85 5.72 -20.16 4.50
N SER A 86 5.84 -21.23 3.71
CA SER A 86 5.59 -21.21 2.26
C SER A 86 4.11 -21.03 1.90
N ILE A 87 3.20 -21.37 2.81
CA ILE A 87 1.75 -21.28 2.60
C ILE A 87 1.04 -20.32 3.55
N ARG A 88 1.75 -19.41 4.21
CA ARG A 88 1.12 -18.41 5.07
C ARG A 88 0.10 -17.56 4.29
N PRO A 89 -1.02 -17.14 4.92
CA PRO A 89 -2.07 -16.34 4.28
C PRO A 89 -1.55 -15.08 3.56
N GLU A 90 -0.53 -14.41 4.11
CA GLU A 90 0.09 -13.20 3.55
C GLU A 90 0.72 -13.42 2.18
N LYS A 91 1.06 -14.69 1.85
CA LYS A 91 1.53 -15.05 0.49
C LYS A 91 0.49 -14.78 -0.59
N ALA A 92 -0.80 -14.73 -0.22
CA ALA A 92 -1.86 -14.43 -1.16
C ALA A 92 -1.77 -12.98 -1.67
N ILE A 93 -1.63 -12.00 -0.77
CA ILE A 93 -1.54 -10.58 -1.17
C ILE A 93 -0.23 -10.30 -1.93
N LEU A 94 0.89 -10.85 -1.47
CA LEU A 94 2.17 -10.73 -2.16
C LEU A 94 2.12 -11.35 -3.57
N GLY A 95 1.47 -12.52 -3.69
CA GLY A 95 1.23 -13.17 -4.98
C GLY A 95 0.37 -12.33 -5.90
N LEU A 96 -0.76 -11.80 -5.44
CA LEU A 96 -1.63 -10.92 -6.24
C LEU A 96 -0.89 -9.66 -6.69
N ARG A 97 -0.14 -8.99 -5.82
CA ARG A 97 0.67 -7.82 -6.18
C ARG A 97 1.66 -8.12 -7.30
N LYS A 98 2.33 -9.26 -7.22
CA LYS A 98 3.27 -9.74 -8.24
C LYS A 98 2.57 -10.06 -9.56
N GLU A 99 1.53 -10.91 -9.52
CA GLU A 99 0.83 -11.43 -10.70
C GLU A 99 0.05 -10.35 -11.47
N LEU A 100 -0.45 -9.33 -10.78
CA LEU A 100 -1.13 -8.18 -11.37
C LEU A 100 -0.17 -7.02 -11.69
N GLY A 101 1.12 -7.16 -11.42
CA GLY A 101 2.13 -6.10 -11.68
C GLY A 101 1.89 -4.81 -10.90
N LEU A 102 1.42 -4.91 -9.65
CA LEU A 102 1.07 -3.78 -8.80
C LEU A 102 2.31 -3.25 -8.09
N PHE A 103 2.91 -2.22 -8.65
CA PHE A 103 4.15 -1.64 -8.13
C PHE A 103 3.96 -0.38 -7.29
N CYS A 104 2.79 0.20 -7.29
CA CYS A 104 2.46 1.42 -6.57
C CYS A 104 1.32 1.16 -5.59
N ASN A 105 1.50 1.57 -4.35
CA ASN A 105 0.42 1.59 -3.37
C ASN A 105 0.13 3.03 -2.95
N LEU A 106 -1.09 3.47 -3.17
CA LEU A 106 -1.59 4.78 -2.74
C LEU A 106 -2.31 4.65 -1.41
N ARG A 107 -1.84 5.39 -0.41
CA ARG A 107 -2.40 5.46 0.94
C ARG A 107 -2.73 6.90 1.29
N PRO A 108 -3.94 7.40 1.00
CA PRO A 108 -4.33 8.76 1.36
C PRO A 108 -4.60 8.85 2.86
N VAL A 109 -4.06 9.88 3.48
CA VAL A 109 -4.30 10.24 4.89
C VAL A 109 -5.08 11.54 4.90
N LYS A 110 -6.32 11.47 5.34
CA LYS A 110 -7.21 12.63 5.41
C LYS A 110 -7.96 12.66 6.72
N ILE A 111 -8.00 13.82 7.35
CA ILE A 111 -8.75 14.02 8.58
C ILE A 111 -10.06 14.75 8.26
N TYR A 112 -11.15 14.10 8.56
CA TYR A 112 -12.48 14.68 8.40
C TYR A 112 -12.80 15.56 9.60
N PRO A 113 -13.40 16.76 9.41
CA PRO A 113 -13.72 17.68 10.51
C PRO A 113 -14.49 17.05 11.67
N SER A 114 -15.40 16.13 11.35
CA SER A 114 -16.19 15.39 12.36
C SER A 114 -15.40 14.36 13.16
N LEU A 115 -14.18 14.02 12.75
CA LEU A 115 -13.35 12.97 13.35
C LEU A 115 -12.05 13.51 13.98
N GLN A 116 -11.81 14.83 13.93
CA GLN A 116 -10.60 15.45 14.48
C GLN A 116 -10.35 15.14 15.95
N GLU A 117 -11.40 14.95 16.73
CA GLU A 117 -11.29 14.65 18.17
C GLU A 117 -10.78 13.23 18.47
N TYR A 118 -10.79 12.34 17.48
CA TYR A 118 -10.25 10.99 17.63
C TYR A 118 -8.74 10.91 17.35
N SER A 119 -8.15 11.97 16.79
CA SER A 119 -6.70 12.04 16.62
C SER A 119 -5.99 12.09 17.97
N PRO A 120 -4.85 11.37 18.14
CA PRO A 120 -4.03 11.49 19.34
C PRO A 120 -3.26 12.82 19.40
N LEU A 121 -3.21 13.56 18.28
CA LEU A 121 -2.56 14.87 18.20
C LEU A 121 -3.54 15.99 18.55
N LYS A 122 -2.98 17.14 18.92
CA LYS A 122 -3.77 18.33 19.17
C LYS A 122 -4.53 18.76 17.92
N LYS A 123 -5.75 19.24 18.11
CA LYS A 123 -6.67 19.62 17.03
C LYS A 123 -6.08 20.61 16.03
N GLU A 124 -5.34 21.60 16.52
CA GLU A 124 -4.69 22.62 15.68
C GLU A 124 -3.61 22.06 14.74
N LEU A 125 -3.07 20.87 15.02
CA LEU A 125 -2.08 20.20 14.18
C LEU A 125 -2.70 19.38 13.06
N VAL A 126 -3.97 19.00 13.21
CA VAL A 126 -4.61 18.00 12.34
C VAL A 126 -5.75 18.54 11.48
N GLN A 127 -6.18 19.78 11.68
CA GLN A 127 -7.39 20.33 11.04
C GLN A 127 -7.32 20.37 9.50
N ASP A 128 -6.13 20.50 8.91
CA ASP A 128 -5.91 20.64 7.47
C ASP A 128 -5.11 19.48 6.87
N VAL A 129 -5.04 18.33 7.56
CA VAL A 129 -4.29 17.17 7.10
C VAL A 129 -5.01 16.48 5.94
N ASP A 130 -4.38 16.51 4.77
CA ASP A 130 -4.79 15.81 3.56
C ASP A 130 -3.57 15.57 2.69
N PHE A 131 -2.93 14.41 2.84
CA PHE A 131 -1.78 14.01 2.04
C PHE A 131 -1.91 12.57 1.54
N VAL A 132 -1.08 12.18 0.57
CA VAL A 132 -1.04 10.82 0.03
C VAL A 132 0.37 10.26 0.14
N ILE A 133 0.50 9.05 0.66
CA ILE A 133 1.74 8.29 0.58
C ILE A 133 1.70 7.41 -0.68
N VAL A 134 2.67 7.61 -1.56
CA VAL A 134 2.95 6.83 -2.76
C VAL A 134 4.09 5.87 -2.41
N ARG A 135 3.73 4.65 -2.03
CA ARG A 135 4.64 3.59 -1.60
C ARG A 135 5.03 2.72 -2.80
N GLU A 136 6.31 2.55 -3.07
CA GLU A 136 6.78 1.49 -3.97
C GLU A 136 6.46 0.13 -3.34
N LEU A 137 5.95 -0.83 -4.13
CA LEU A 137 5.29 -2.01 -3.58
C LEU A 137 5.97 -3.34 -3.93
N THR A 138 6.85 -3.39 -4.93
CA THR A 138 7.38 -4.65 -5.49
C THR A 138 8.89 -4.77 -5.43
N GLY A 139 9.58 -3.75 -4.92
CA GLY A 139 11.02 -3.75 -4.68
C GLY A 139 11.39 -3.77 -3.21
N GLY A 140 12.67 -3.54 -2.97
CA GLY A 140 13.23 -3.39 -1.63
C GLY A 140 13.35 -4.71 -0.85
N ILE A 141 13.36 -4.58 0.46
CA ILE A 141 13.66 -5.67 1.39
C ILE A 141 12.60 -6.78 1.40
N TYR A 142 11.33 -6.47 1.08
CA TYR A 142 10.24 -7.46 1.09
C TYR A 142 10.35 -8.49 -0.04
N PHE A 143 11.02 -8.15 -1.12
CA PHE A 143 11.22 -9.01 -2.30
C PHE A 143 12.68 -9.38 -2.53
N GLY A 144 13.60 -8.90 -1.68
CA GLY A 144 15.00 -9.23 -1.74
C GLY A 144 15.34 -10.65 -1.31
N GLU A 145 16.55 -11.06 -1.63
CA GLU A 145 17.14 -12.28 -1.08
C GLU A 145 17.19 -12.17 0.45
N ARG A 146 17.06 -13.31 1.10
CA ARG A 146 17.13 -13.39 2.56
C ARG A 146 17.69 -14.72 3.01
N GLU A 147 18.16 -14.75 4.22
CA GLU A 147 18.59 -15.96 4.90
C GLU A 147 17.94 -16.02 6.28
N GLU A 148 17.21 -17.09 6.51
CA GLU A 148 16.65 -17.36 7.84
C GLU A 148 17.79 -17.65 8.83
N ALA A 149 17.47 -17.64 10.13
CA ALA A 149 18.47 -17.79 11.19
C ALA A 149 19.37 -19.02 11.00
N GLN A 150 20.68 -18.79 10.95
CA GLN A 150 21.73 -19.78 10.80
C GLN A 150 22.78 -19.62 11.89
N GLY A 151 23.55 -20.69 12.14
CA GLY A 151 24.57 -20.71 13.19
C GLY A 151 23.99 -21.24 14.51
N GLU A 152 24.80 -21.16 15.56
CA GLU A 152 24.44 -21.63 16.91
C GLU A 152 24.94 -20.64 17.98
N GLY A 153 24.11 -20.42 19.01
CA GLY A 153 24.44 -19.57 20.14
C GLY A 153 24.77 -18.14 19.75
N ALA A 154 25.91 -17.62 20.17
CA ALA A 154 26.31 -16.24 19.89
C ALA A 154 26.70 -15.98 18.40
N ASN A 155 26.81 -17.00 17.59
CA ASN A 155 27.10 -16.90 16.17
C ASN A 155 25.83 -17.04 15.29
N GLU A 156 24.66 -17.09 15.88
CA GLU A 156 23.40 -17.10 15.15
C GLU A 156 23.19 -15.77 14.43
N PHE A 157 22.83 -15.80 13.15
CA PHE A 157 22.58 -14.61 12.33
C PHE A 157 21.50 -14.86 11.29
N ALA A 158 20.84 -13.79 10.86
CA ALA A 158 19.92 -13.75 9.73
C ALA A 158 20.14 -12.44 8.96
N TRP A 159 19.74 -12.39 7.68
CA TRP A 159 19.85 -11.18 6.88
C TRP A 159 18.76 -11.09 5.82
N ASP A 160 18.41 -9.85 5.48
CA ASP A 160 17.58 -9.48 4.35
C ASP A 160 18.30 -8.46 3.47
N LYS A 161 18.17 -8.59 2.14
CA LYS A 161 18.84 -7.73 1.16
C LYS A 161 17.86 -6.72 0.60
N GLU A 162 18.13 -5.44 0.79
CA GLU A 162 17.40 -4.36 0.14
C GLU A 162 18.03 -4.01 -1.21
N THR A 163 17.24 -4.06 -2.28
CA THR A 163 17.69 -3.69 -3.63
C THR A 163 16.63 -2.87 -4.33
N TYR A 164 17.06 -1.77 -4.97
CA TYR A 164 16.25 -0.97 -5.89
C TYR A 164 17.00 -0.79 -7.20
N SER A 165 16.30 -1.00 -8.31
CA SER A 165 16.79 -0.67 -9.65
C SER A 165 16.29 0.70 -10.09
N ARG A 166 16.97 1.30 -11.09
CA ARG A 166 16.58 2.60 -11.65
C ARG A 166 15.10 2.61 -12.09
N TYR A 167 14.69 1.59 -12.83
CA TYR A 167 13.35 1.55 -13.41
C TYR A 167 12.23 1.52 -12.34
N GLU A 168 12.48 0.86 -11.20
CA GLU A 168 11.53 0.80 -10.08
C GLU A 168 11.33 2.19 -9.46
N VAL A 169 12.42 2.93 -9.28
CA VAL A 169 12.35 4.28 -8.73
C VAL A 169 11.73 5.25 -9.74
N GLU A 170 12.07 5.15 -11.02
CA GLU A 170 11.54 6.03 -12.06
C GLU A 170 10.02 5.92 -12.16
N ARG A 171 9.48 4.69 -12.23
CA ARG A 171 8.02 4.47 -12.39
C ARG A 171 7.22 4.97 -11.19
N ILE A 172 7.74 4.80 -9.96
CA ILE A 172 7.03 5.28 -8.77
C ILE A 172 7.10 6.80 -8.63
N MET A 173 8.21 7.41 -9.01
CA MET A 173 8.35 8.86 -9.07
C MET A 173 7.40 9.48 -10.10
N ASP A 174 7.19 8.83 -11.26
CA ASP A 174 6.22 9.29 -12.27
C ASP A 174 4.80 9.31 -11.71
N ILE A 175 4.38 8.27 -10.99
CA ILE A 175 3.08 8.24 -10.30
C ILE A 175 2.98 9.35 -9.24
N ALA A 176 4.04 9.59 -8.46
CA ALA A 176 4.05 10.65 -7.46
C ALA A 176 3.88 12.05 -8.10
N MET A 177 4.59 12.32 -9.20
CA MET A 177 4.48 13.59 -9.94
C MET A 177 3.08 13.77 -10.55
N GLU A 178 2.50 12.72 -11.14
CA GLU A 178 1.13 12.76 -11.66
C GLU A 178 0.08 12.96 -10.55
N THR A 179 0.27 12.31 -9.41
CA THR A 179 -0.58 12.48 -8.24
C THR A 179 -0.52 13.92 -7.73
N ALA A 180 0.67 14.48 -7.61
CA ALA A 180 0.87 15.85 -7.16
C ALA A 180 0.23 16.89 -8.11
N ARG A 181 0.27 16.66 -9.44
CA ARG A 181 -0.41 17.54 -10.42
C ARG A 181 -1.90 17.65 -10.22
N LYS A 182 -2.52 16.59 -9.70
CA LYS A 182 -3.95 16.55 -9.37
C LYS A 182 -4.27 17.12 -7.98
N ARG A 183 -3.23 17.52 -7.23
CA ARG A 183 -3.31 18.05 -5.86
C ARG A 183 -2.60 19.42 -5.79
N ASN A 184 -1.79 19.66 -4.77
CA ASN A 184 -1.16 20.95 -4.51
C ASN A 184 0.24 21.12 -5.16
N LYS A 185 0.62 20.19 -6.07
CA LYS A 185 1.89 20.21 -6.81
C LYS A 185 3.14 20.18 -5.91
N LYS A 186 3.07 19.45 -4.81
CA LYS A 186 4.18 19.31 -3.86
C LYS A 186 4.48 17.84 -3.61
N VAL A 187 5.75 17.45 -3.74
CA VAL A 187 6.26 16.10 -3.51
C VAL A 187 7.37 16.16 -2.47
N VAL A 188 7.32 15.25 -1.50
CA VAL A 188 8.44 14.96 -0.61
C VAL A 188 8.93 13.55 -0.91
N SER A 189 10.16 13.44 -1.46
CA SER A 189 10.83 12.16 -1.66
C SER A 189 11.55 11.75 -0.37
N VAL A 190 11.18 10.58 0.17
CA VAL A 190 11.67 10.09 1.46
C VAL A 190 12.55 8.88 1.28
N ASP A 191 13.75 8.94 1.89
CA ASP A 191 14.77 7.91 1.82
C ASP A 191 15.70 7.88 3.06
N LYS A 192 16.76 7.10 3.04
CA LYS A 192 17.82 7.06 4.04
C LYS A 192 19.20 7.19 3.40
N ALA A 193 19.37 8.15 2.49
CA ALA A 193 20.57 8.30 1.64
C ALA A 193 21.86 8.56 2.44
N ASN A 194 21.78 9.09 3.66
CA ASN A 194 22.93 9.25 4.55
C ASN A 194 23.53 7.92 5.01
N VAL A 195 22.78 6.79 4.90
CA VAL A 195 23.24 5.46 5.33
C VAL A 195 23.23 4.45 4.19
N LEU A 196 22.09 4.29 3.49
CA LEU A 196 21.85 3.20 2.56
C LEU A 196 22.29 3.53 1.12
N ALA A 197 22.92 2.55 0.46
CA ALA A 197 23.32 2.67 -0.95
C ALA A 197 22.10 2.71 -1.88
N SER A 198 21.08 1.87 -1.62
CA SER A 198 19.79 1.88 -2.31
C SER A 198 19.11 3.25 -2.26
N SER A 199 19.09 3.88 -1.09
CA SER A 199 18.55 5.22 -0.88
C SER A 199 19.36 6.32 -1.58
N ARG A 200 20.68 6.17 -1.72
CA ARG A 200 21.47 7.11 -2.54
C ARG A 200 21.13 7.04 -4.03
N LEU A 201 20.87 5.84 -4.55
CA LEU A 201 20.34 5.68 -5.91
C LEU A 201 18.95 6.28 -6.04
N TRP A 202 18.07 6.01 -5.07
CA TRP A 202 16.72 6.60 -4.98
C TRP A 202 16.77 8.13 -5.06
N ARG A 203 17.57 8.77 -4.17
CA ARG A 203 17.73 10.23 -4.10
C ARG A 203 18.21 10.81 -5.42
N LYS A 204 19.20 10.17 -6.06
CA LYS A 204 19.73 10.59 -7.36
C LYS A 204 18.63 10.61 -8.42
N ILE A 205 17.86 9.54 -8.54
CA ILE A 205 16.79 9.43 -9.53
C ILE A 205 15.65 10.40 -9.23
N ALA A 206 15.28 10.55 -7.95
CA ALA A 206 14.28 11.52 -7.53
C ALA A 206 14.67 12.97 -7.93
N GLN A 207 15.95 13.33 -7.80
CA GLN A 207 16.47 14.63 -8.25
C GLN A 207 16.42 14.78 -9.79
N GLU A 208 16.76 13.74 -10.54
CA GLU A 208 16.65 13.73 -12.00
C GLU A 208 15.19 13.92 -12.46
N LYS A 209 14.26 13.21 -11.81
CA LYS A 209 12.80 13.34 -12.08
C LYS A 209 12.27 14.72 -11.69
N ALA A 210 12.69 15.29 -10.57
CA ALA A 210 12.30 16.63 -10.17
C ALA A 210 12.79 17.69 -11.17
N ALA A 211 14.03 17.58 -11.65
CA ALA A 211 14.56 18.48 -12.68
C ALA A 211 13.77 18.42 -14.00
N ALA A 212 13.24 17.24 -14.34
CA ALA A 212 12.41 17.04 -15.53
C ALA A 212 10.94 17.51 -15.33
N ASN A 213 10.52 17.81 -14.09
CA ASN A 213 9.16 18.23 -13.72
C ASN A 213 9.17 19.52 -12.90
N PRO A 214 9.63 20.66 -13.47
CA PRO A 214 9.81 21.91 -12.75
C PRO A 214 8.50 22.56 -12.27
N ASP A 215 7.35 22.07 -12.72
CA ASP A 215 6.02 22.47 -12.27
C ASP A 215 5.64 21.90 -10.91
N ILE A 216 6.43 20.96 -10.35
CA ILE A 216 6.22 20.29 -9.08
C ILE A 216 7.32 20.72 -8.09
N ALA A 217 6.94 21.31 -6.97
CA ALA A 217 7.89 21.58 -5.88
C ALA A 217 8.30 20.25 -5.21
N THR A 218 9.59 19.93 -5.23
CA THR A 218 10.10 18.66 -4.72
C THR A 218 11.11 18.88 -3.61
N ASP A 219 10.83 18.33 -2.43
CA ASP A 219 11.71 18.29 -1.28
C ASP A 219 12.24 16.87 -1.01
N TYR A 220 13.31 16.75 -0.24
CA TYR A 220 13.98 15.47 0.05
C TYR A 220 14.20 15.33 1.55
N PHE A 221 13.49 14.39 2.16
CA PHE A 221 13.60 14.12 3.59
C PHE A 221 14.27 12.77 3.85
N TYR A 222 14.91 12.64 5.00
CA TYR A 222 15.24 11.33 5.57
C TYR A 222 14.01 10.76 6.27
N VAL A 223 13.86 9.45 6.26
CA VAL A 223 12.69 8.76 6.82
C VAL A 223 12.48 9.06 8.30
N ASP A 224 13.56 9.12 9.09
CA ASP A 224 13.49 9.47 10.52
C ASP A 224 13.01 10.92 10.74
N ASN A 225 13.46 11.86 9.91
CA ASN A 225 12.92 13.22 9.95
C ASN A 225 11.45 13.25 9.50
N THR A 226 11.08 12.46 8.50
CA THR A 226 9.68 12.41 8.03
C THR A 226 8.74 11.92 9.12
N ALA A 227 9.11 10.87 9.86
CA ALA A 227 8.36 10.36 10.99
C ALA A 227 8.16 11.46 12.07
N MET A 228 9.21 12.19 12.43
CA MET A 228 9.07 13.33 13.34
C MET A 228 8.13 14.41 12.78
N GLN A 229 8.24 14.75 11.51
CA GLN A 229 7.45 15.80 10.86
C GLN A 229 5.98 15.43 10.70
N LEU A 230 5.65 14.15 10.54
CA LEU A 230 4.28 13.66 10.54
C LEU A 230 3.57 13.95 11.87
N VAL A 231 4.30 13.89 13.00
CA VAL A 231 3.76 14.21 14.33
C VAL A 231 3.73 15.72 14.57
N VAL A 232 4.78 16.45 14.17
CA VAL A 232 4.95 17.88 14.52
C VAL A 232 4.15 18.80 13.61
N ASN A 233 4.09 18.50 12.30
CA ASN A 233 3.42 19.34 11.30
C ASN A 233 2.95 18.49 10.10
N PRO A 234 1.98 17.57 10.28
CA PRO A 234 1.50 16.72 9.20
C PRO A 234 0.87 17.46 8.03
N ALA A 235 0.28 18.64 8.27
CA ALA A 235 -0.38 19.45 7.23
C ALA A 235 0.60 20.04 6.19
N GLN A 236 1.91 19.97 6.42
CA GLN A 236 2.91 20.42 5.44
C GLN A 236 3.02 19.51 4.21
N PHE A 237 2.58 18.26 4.33
CA PHE A 237 2.68 17.26 3.28
C PHE A 237 1.51 17.32 2.30
N ASP A 238 1.78 17.02 1.03
CA ASP A 238 0.80 16.84 -0.04
C ASP A 238 0.94 15.44 -0.65
N VAL A 239 2.11 15.13 -1.21
CA VAL A 239 2.45 13.80 -1.70
C VAL A 239 3.80 13.39 -1.10
N ILE A 240 3.82 12.24 -0.43
CA ILE A 240 5.05 11.59 0.03
C ILE A 240 5.32 10.41 -0.88
N VAL A 241 6.52 10.31 -1.46
CA VAL A 241 6.94 9.14 -2.23
C VAL A 241 8.11 8.46 -1.54
N THR A 242 8.05 7.14 -1.38
CA THR A 242 9.06 6.41 -0.63
C THR A 242 9.12 4.92 -0.99
N THR A 243 10.14 4.25 -0.45
CA THR A 243 10.39 2.81 -0.60
C THR A 243 9.29 1.95 0.05
N ASN A 244 9.33 0.66 -0.21
CA ASN A 244 8.35 -0.30 0.30
C ASN A 244 8.29 -0.30 1.84
N LEU A 245 9.40 -0.56 2.52
CA LEU A 245 9.45 -0.63 3.98
C LEU A 245 9.12 0.71 4.65
N PHE A 246 9.71 1.80 4.17
CA PHE A 246 9.46 3.12 4.77
C PHE A 246 8.02 3.57 4.54
N GLY A 247 7.44 3.25 3.37
CA GLY A 247 6.06 3.57 3.06
C GLY A 247 5.07 2.80 3.93
N ASP A 248 5.39 1.57 4.32
CA ASP A 248 4.60 0.78 5.26
C ASP A 248 4.55 1.47 6.62
N ILE A 249 5.71 1.74 7.20
CA ILE A 249 5.82 2.34 8.53
C ILE A 249 5.16 3.73 8.59
N LEU A 250 5.48 4.61 7.62
CA LEU A 250 4.96 5.98 7.61
C LEU A 250 3.45 6.05 7.35
N SER A 251 2.89 5.09 6.62
CA SER A 251 1.44 5.07 6.41
C SER A 251 0.67 4.62 7.63
N ASP A 252 1.21 3.69 8.42
CA ASP A 252 0.62 3.28 9.69
C ASP A 252 0.67 4.42 10.72
N GLU A 253 1.78 5.17 10.76
CA GLU A 253 1.87 6.41 11.53
C GLU A 253 0.82 7.43 11.09
N GLY A 254 0.67 7.64 9.77
CA GLY A 254 -0.36 8.50 9.18
C GLY A 254 -1.78 8.05 9.53
N ALA A 255 -2.00 6.74 9.59
CA ALA A 255 -3.28 6.16 10.00
C ALA A 255 -3.64 6.54 11.45
N VAL A 256 -2.69 6.41 12.35
CA VAL A 256 -2.88 6.79 13.76
C VAL A 256 -3.18 8.28 13.89
N ILE A 257 -2.51 9.13 13.11
CA ILE A 257 -2.78 10.58 13.09
C ILE A 257 -4.23 10.88 12.69
N SER A 258 -4.81 10.09 11.79
CA SER A 258 -6.22 10.26 11.38
C SER A 258 -7.24 9.75 12.43
N GLY A 259 -6.78 9.11 13.49
CA GLY A 259 -7.59 8.61 14.60
C GLY A 259 -7.94 7.13 14.50
N SER A 260 -7.77 6.48 13.36
CA SER A 260 -8.00 5.05 13.21
C SER A 260 -7.41 4.51 11.90
N ILE A 261 -6.71 3.38 11.99
CA ILE A 261 -6.22 2.64 10.82
C ILE A 261 -7.37 2.22 9.89
N GLY A 262 -8.54 1.91 10.44
CA GLY A 262 -9.73 1.52 9.66
C GLY A 262 -10.37 2.63 8.82
N LEU A 263 -9.89 3.88 8.93
CA LEU A 263 -10.37 5.01 8.11
C LEU A 263 -9.55 5.22 6.84
N LEU A 264 -8.44 4.51 6.67
CA LEU A 264 -7.55 4.71 5.53
C LEU A 264 -7.81 3.67 4.42
N PRO A 265 -8.14 4.14 3.22
CA PRO A 265 -8.20 3.28 2.05
C PRO A 265 -6.79 3.01 1.51
N SER A 266 -6.61 1.87 0.87
CA SER A 266 -5.40 1.50 0.16
C SER A 266 -5.74 1.08 -1.27
N ALA A 267 -5.00 1.59 -2.24
CA ALA A 267 -5.12 1.20 -3.64
C ALA A 267 -3.76 0.76 -4.17
N SER A 268 -3.65 -0.53 -4.52
CA SER A 268 -2.48 -1.08 -5.20
C SER A 268 -2.70 -1.02 -6.72
N MET A 269 -1.81 -0.32 -7.42
CA MET A 269 -1.91 -0.03 -8.85
C MET A 269 -0.62 -0.36 -9.60
N GLY A 270 -0.74 -0.58 -10.90
CA GLY A 270 0.41 -0.91 -11.73
C GLY A 270 0.01 -1.04 -13.20
N THR A 271 0.55 -2.06 -13.86
CA THR A 271 0.27 -2.34 -15.28
C THR A 271 -0.98 -3.20 -15.50
N GLY A 272 -1.44 -3.89 -14.46
CA GLY A 272 -2.62 -4.76 -14.51
C GLY A 272 -3.81 -4.18 -13.74
N THR A 273 -4.75 -5.07 -13.41
CA THR A 273 -5.97 -4.75 -12.67
C THR A 273 -5.65 -4.22 -11.28
N ALA A 274 -6.19 -3.06 -10.92
CA ALA A 274 -5.97 -2.47 -9.62
C ALA A 274 -6.67 -3.25 -8.49
N LEU A 275 -6.03 -3.28 -7.32
CA LEU A 275 -6.54 -3.93 -6.12
C LEU A 275 -6.78 -2.88 -5.04
N TYR A 276 -7.97 -2.90 -4.46
CA TYR A 276 -8.42 -2.00 -3.41
C TYR A 276 -8.63 -2.80 -2.13
N GLU A 277 -8.13 -2.28 -1.03
CA GLU A 277 -8.20 -2.92 0.28
C GLU A 277 -8.24 -1.87 1.40
N PRO A 278 -8.77 -2.15 2.59
CA PRO A 278 -8.47 -1.34 3.78
C PRO A 278 -6.99 -1.54 4.18
N ILE A 279 -6.49 -0.64 5.01
CA ILE A 279 -5.15 -0.80 5.62
C ILE A 279 -5.27 -1.70 6.84
#